data_6ebdb41275b3a616a7b9f84803eddfe9
#
_entry.id   6ebdb41275b3a616a7b9f84803eddfe9
#
_cell.length_a   1.000
_cell.length_b   1.000
_cell.length_c   1.000
_cell.angle_alpha   90.00
_cell.angle_beta   90.00
_cell.angle_gamma   90.00
#
_symmetry.space_group_name_H-M   'P 1'
#
loop_
_entity.id
_entity.type
_entity.pdbx_description
1 polymer ?
#
loop_
_entity_poly.entity_id
_entity_poly.type
_entity_poly.pdbx_seq_one_letter_code
_entity_poly.pdbx_strand_id
1 'polypeptide(L)'
;MTTPSAGTRRFDLRRVYTAALLIPGVYIIIRYLPPWCLTLLLMAGGFLALMELYRISFQSRPNRLLIGAGLAVSTLVLARQHLPLSLTELLAVATLALTAAMLLSPGPFERRLKDLAITAFGVLYVGFMLSTVVSTRALPAGEWFVLFIAIITWAADTGAYYAGTLWGKHLLAPSVSPKKTIEGVGGGLALAVGAALLACAWFVPQLSLFDALILGLLLTVAGLLGDLWESAIKRRVGVKDSGSILPGHGGMLDRLDSLLFTAPTFYYYVTYVRGLSPPL
;
A
#
# COMPACT_ATOMS: atom_id res chain seq x y z
N MET A 1 -26.90 -29.01 -23.61
CA MET A 1 -25.94 -29.25 -22.50
C MET A 1 -24.53 -29.18 -23.10
N THR A 2 -23.92 -28.01 -23.04
CA THR A 2 -22.53 -27.82 -23.47
C THR A 2 -21.67 -27.68 -22.23
N THR A 3 -20.80 -28.67 -22.00
CA THR A 3 -19.81 -28.68 -20.94
C THR A 3 -18.84 -27.50 -21.08
N PRO A 4 -18.56 -26.72 -20.02
CA PRO A 4 -17.52 -25.69 -20.09
C PRO A 4 -16.16 -26.38 -20.19
N SER A 5 -15.42 -26.11 -21.27
CA SER A 5 -14.05 -26.54 -21.43
C SER A 5 -13.19 -26.00 -20.28
N ALA A 6 -12.53 -26.92 -19.58
CA ALA A 6 -11.49 -26.60 -18.60
C ALA A 6 -10.32 -25.93 -19.34
N GLY A 7 -10.33 -24.60 -19.41
CA GLY A 7 -9.24 -23.80 -19.92
C GLY A 7 -8.01 -24.04 -19.02
N THR A 8 -7.04 -24.77 -19.53
CA THR A 8 -5.69 -24.88 -18.93
C THR A 8 -5.16 -23.48 -18.66
N ARG A 9 -5.02 -23.10 -17.37
CA ARG A 9 -4.36 -21.85 -16.98
C ARG A 9 -2.93 -21.89 -17.52
N ARG A 10 -2.70 -21.30 -18.68
CA ARG A 10 -1.35 -21.10 -19.20
C ARG A 10 -0.58 -20.31 -18.15
N PHE A 11 0.49 -20.92 -17.66
CA PHE A 11 1.43 -20.29 -16.73
C PHE A 11 2.00 -19.07 -17.43
N ASP A 12 1.65 -17.87 -16.94
CA ASP A 12 2.11 -16.62 -17.56
C ASP A 12 3.57 -16.37 -17.12
N LEU A 13 4.50 -16.81 -17.91
CA LEU A 13 5.95 -16.68 -17.69
C LEU A 13 6.35 -15.22 -17.41
N ARG A 14 5.63 -14.25 -17.96
CA ARG A 14 5.88 -12.81 -17.71
C ARG A 14 5.74 -12.47 -16.23
N ARG A 15 4.77 -13.07 -15.52
CA ARG A 15 4.61 -12.87 -14.08
C ARG A 15 5.80 -13.40 -13.28
N VAL A 16 6.30 -14.56 -13.66
CA VAL A 16 7.45 -15.17 -12.97
C VAL A 16 8.70 -14.32 -13.17
N TYR A 17 8.98 -13.90 -14.41
CA TYR A 17 10.14 -13.04 -14.68
C TYR A 17 10.05 -11.69 -13.97
N THR A 18 8.88 -11.05 -13.95
CA THR A 18 8.69 -9.77 -13.27
C THR A 18 8.92 -9.93 -11.76
N ALA A 19 8.35 -10.96 -11.12
CA ALA A 19 8.57 -11.22 -9.70
C ALA A 19 10.02 -11.58 -9.38
N ALA A 20 10.65 -12.43 -10.20
CA ALA A 20 12.04 -12.86 -10.05
C ALA A 20 13.04 -11.69 -10.18
N LEU A 21 12.70 -10.63 -10.90
CA LEU A 21 13.52 -9.43 -11.00
C LEU A 21 13.22 -8.41 -9.90
N LEU A 22 11.92 -8.16 -9.63
CA LEU A 22 11.50 -7.12 -8.69
C LEU A 22 11.83 -7.48 -7.23
N ILE A 23 11.60 -8.72 -6.81
CA ILE A 23 11.82 -9.11 -5.42
C ILE A 23 13.29 -8.97 -5.00
N PRO A 24 14.29 -9.51 -5.74
CA PRO A 24 15.69 -9.30 -5.42
C PRO A 24 16.10 -7.81 -5.55
N GLY A 25 15.60 -7.10 -6.55
CA GLY A 25 15.88 -5.68 -6.73
C GLY A 25 15.42 -4.83 -5.55
N VAL A 26 14.18 -5.03 -5.09
CA VAL A 26 13.64 -4.35 -3.91
C VAL A 26 14.41 -4.75 -2.64
N TYR A 27 14.74 -6.03 -2.47
CA TYR A 27 15.58 -6.50 -1.36
C TYR A 27 16.94 -5.79 -1.32
N ILE A 28 17.64 -5.68 -2.46
CA ILE A 28 18.92 -4.99 -2.56
C ILE A 28 18.76 -3.50 -2.19
N ILE A 29 17.70 -2.85 -2.69
CA ILE A 29 17.42 -1.44 -2.37
C ILE A 29 17.19 -1.25 -0.86
N ILE A 30 16.41 -2.10 -0.23
CA ILE A 30 16.10 -2.01 1.20
C ILE A 30 17.35 -2.28 2.04
N ARG A 31 18.12 -3.31 1.70
CA ARG A 31 19.17 -3.86 2.58
C ARG A 31 20.53 -3.21 2.39
N TYR A 32 20.91 -2.89 1.16
CA TYR A 32 22.28 -2.52 0.82
C TYR A 32 22.43 -1.09 0.31
N LEU A 33 21.35 -0.46 -0.20
CA LEU A 33 21.45 0.91 -0.71
C LEU A 33 21.08 1.95 0.36
N PRO A 34 21.57 3.20 0.21
CA PRO A 34 21.20 4.29 1.10
C PRO A 34 19.68 4.49 1.19
N PRO A 35 19.14 4.97 2.33
CA PRO A 35 17.69 5.14 2.54
C PRO A 35 16.98 5.96 1.47
N TRP A 36 17.64 6.94 0.86
CA TRP A 36 17.06 7.77 -0.20
C TRP A 36 16.72 6.97 -1.47
N CYS A 37 17.40 5.84 -1.74
CA CYS A 37 17.08 4.97 -2.88
C CYS A 37 15.68 4.34 -2.72
N LEU A 38 15.34 3.89 -1.50
CA LEU A 38 14.00 3.40 -1.19
C LEU A 38 12.97 4.53 -1.32
N THR A 39 13.30 5.74 -0.84
CA THR A 39 12.42 6.90 -0.98
C THR A 39 12.11 7.20 -2.45
N LEU A 40 13.11 7.19 -3.33
CA LEU A 40 12.90 7.38 -4.77
C LEU A 40 12.04 6.28 -5.39
N LEU A 41 12.25 5.02 -5.01
CA LEU A 41 11.40 3.91 -5.45
C LEU A 41 9.95 4.11 -5.03
N LEU A 42 9.73 4.51 -3.77
CA LEU A 42 8.39 4.77 -3.23
C LEU A 42 7.75 6.03 -3.84
N MET A 43 8.54 7.05 -4.18
CA MET A 43 8.06 8.22 -4.93
C MET A 43 7.59 7.81 -6.34
N ALA A 44 8.34 7.00 -7.04
CA ALA A 44 7.95 6.50 -8.36
C ALA A 44 6.68 5.63 -8.28
N GLY A 45 6.64 4.67 -7.35
CA GLY A 45 5.46 3.82 -7.11
C GLY A 45 4.24 4.64 -6.66
N GLY A 46 4.41 5.55 -5.72
CA GLY A 46 3.37 6.44 -5.22
C GLY A 46 2.83 7.40 -6.30
N PHE A 47 3.71 7.94 -7.14
CA PHE A 47 3.31 8.76 -8.30
C PHE A 47 2.39 7.96 -9.25
N LEU A 48 2.80 6.74 -9.61
CA LEU A 48 2.00 5.88 -10.49
C LEU A 48 0.65 5.50 -9.83
N ALA A 49 0.67 5.11 -8.56
CA ALA A 49 -0.55 4.75 -7.82
C ALA A 49 -1.52 5.94 -7.70
N LEU A 50 -1.00 7.15 -7.43
CA LEU A 50 -1.80 8.37 -7.40
C LEU A 50 -2.40 8.71 -8.76
N MET A 51 -1.61 8.60 -9.83
CA MET A 51 -2.10 8.83 -11.18
C MET A 51 -3.23 7.84 -11.53
N GLU A 52 -3.11 6.57 -11.16
CA GLU A 52 -4.16 5.58 -11.33
C GLU A 52 -5.41 5.93 -10.51
N LEU A 53 -5.24 6.26 -9.21
CA LEU A 53 -6.34 6.68 -8.34
C LEU A 53 -7.08 7.89 -8.91
N TYR A 54 -6.35 8.92 -9.33
CA TYR A 54 -6.95 10.13 -9.90
C TYR A 54 -7.63 9.86 -11.23
N ARG A 55 -7.03 9.03 -12.10
CA ARG A 55 -7.61 8.64 -13.38
C ARG A 55 -8.97 7.98 -13.20
N ILE A 56 -9.10 7.03 -12.27
CA ILE A 56 -10.38 6.35 -12.02
C ILE A 56 -11.39 7.26 -11.29
N SER A 57 -10.92 8.18 -10.44
CA SER A 57 -11.79 9.05 -9.63
C SER A 57 -12.31 10.27 -10.38
N PHE A 58 -11.50 10.92 -11.22
CA PHE A 58 -11.89 12.11 -12.01
C PHE A 58 -12.61 11.77 -13.32
N GLN A 59 -12.52 10.52 -13.78
CA GLN A 59 -13.18 10.02 -15.00
C GLN A 59 -12.98 10.94 -16.24
N SER A 60 -14.07 11.52 -16.76
CA SER A 60 -14.07 12.22 -18.06
C SER A 60 -13.48 13.64 -18.07
N ARG A 61 -13.28 14.26 -16.90
CA ARG A 61 -12.82 15.67 -16.82
C ARG A 61 -11.80 15.86 -15.69
N PRO A 62 -10.54 15.47 -15.89
CA PRO A 62 -9.51 15.59 -14.88
C PRO A 62 -9.16 17.06 -14.59
N ASN A 63 -9.11 17.42 -13.32
CA ASN A 63 -8.62 18.72 -12.88
C ASN A 63 -7.08 18.69 -12.80
N ARG A 64 -6.42 19.12 -13.88
CA ARG A 64 -4.96 19.01 -14.01
C ARG A 64 -4.19 19.78 -12.94
N LEU A 65 -4.72 20.95 -12.50
CA LEU A 65 -4.09 21.73 -11.44
C LEU A 65 -4.10 20.99 -10.10
N LEU A 66 -5.25 20.47 -9.71
CA LEU A 66 -5.38 19.69 -8.46
C LEU A 66 -4.60 18.39 -8.52
N ILE A 67 -4.61 17.68 -9.66
CA ILE A 67 -3.78 16.49 -9.85
C ILE A 67 -2.31 16.84 -9.66
N GLY A 68 -1.80 17.89 -10.33
CA GLY A 68 -0.42 18.34 -10.19
C GLY A 68 -0.06 18.74 -8.76
N ALA A 69 -0.93 19.49 -8.09
CA ALA A 69 -0.75 19.86 -6.69
C ALA A 69 -0.73 18.64 -5.76
N GLY A 70 -1.64 17.67 -5.96
CA GLY A 70 -1.68 16.44 -5.19
C GLY A 70 -0.43 15.59 -5.37
N LEU A 71 0.09 15.47 -6.59
CA LEU A 71 1.34 14.78 -6.88
C LEU A 71 2.53 15.48 -6.22
N ALA A 72 2.63 16.81 -6.32
CA ALA A 72 3.68 17.60 -5.71
C ALA A 72 3.67 17.49 -4.17
N VAL A 73 2.49 17.63 -3.55
CA VAL A 73 2.33 17.48 -2.10
C VAL A 73 2.70 16.06 -1.65
N SER A 74 2.24 15.02 -2.36
CA SER A 74 2.59 13.63 -2.02
C SER A 74 4.09 13.35 -2.15
N THR A 75 4.73 13.91 -3.16
CA THR A 75 6.19 13.82 -3.32
C THR A 75 6.90 14.50 -2.13
N LEU A 76 6.42 15.67 -1.71
CA LEU A 76 6.96 16.38 -0.55
C LEU A 76 6.75 15.60 0.76
N VAL A 77 5.58 14.95 0.93
CA VAL A 77 5.29 14.07 2.07
C VAL A 77 6.26 12.89 2.12
N LEU A 78 6.52 12.24 1.00
CA LEU A 78 7.49 11.14 0.91
C LEU A 78 8.93 11.60 1.16
N ALA A 79 9.29 12.81 0.70
CA ALA A 79 10.62 13.39 0.92
C ALA A 79 10.85 13.89 2.34
N ARG A 80 9.82 14.01 3.18
CA ARG A 80 9.88 14.67 4.50
C ARG A 80 11.07 14.24 5.36
N GLN A 81 11.39 12.96 5.38
CA GLN A 81 12.51 12.42 6.19
C GLN A 81 13.90 12.94 5.74
N HIS A 82 13.98 13.53 4.56
CA HIS A 82 15.21 14.10 3.99
C HIS A 82 15.20 15.63 3.98
N LEU A 83 14.13 16.25 4.51
CA LEU A 83 13.93 17.70 4.52
C LEU A 83 13.81 18.19 5.96
N PRO A 84 14.29 19.41 6.27
CA PRO A 84 14.14 20.02 7.58
C PRO A 84 12.72 20.59 7.77
N LEU A 85 11.70 19.77 7.52
CA LEU A 85 10.28 20.15 7.61
C LEU A 85 9.59 19.32 8.69
N SER A 86 8.95 20.00 9.62
CA SER A 86 8.04 19.38 10.57
C SER A 86 6.75 18.92 9.88
N LEU A 87 6.03 17.99 10.51
CA LEU A 87 4.72 17.56 10.00
C LEU A 87 3.73 18.73 9.94
N THR A 88 3.79 19.65 10.90
CA THR A 88 2.91 20.83 10.96
C THR A 88 3.13 21.78 9.78
N GLU A 89 4.39 22.07 9.45
CA GLU A 89 4.75 22.89 8.28
C GLU A 89 4.30 22.22 6.98
N LEU A 90 4.51 20.92 6.87
CA LEU A 90 4.10 20.16 5.71
C LEU A 90 2.57 20.18 5.51
N LEU A 91 1.80 20.01 6.59
CA LEU A 91 0.33 20.09 6.54
C LEU A 91 -0.13 21.50 6.16
N ALA A 92 0.53 22.56 6.68
CA ALA A 92 0.23 23.93 6.30
C ALA A 92 0.50 24.18 4.82
N VAL A 93 1.68 23.79 4.32
CA VAL A 93 2.03 23.88 2.88
C VAL A 93 1.05 23.10 2.01
N ALA A 94 0.71 21.87 2.39
CA ALA A 94 -0.24 21.03 1.67
C ALA A 94 -1.63 21.71 1.58
N THR A 95 -2.13 22.22 2.72
CA THR A 95 -3.43 22.90 2.79
C THR A 95 -3.45 24.15 1.89
N LEU A 96 -2.42 24.98 1.98
CA LEU A 96 -2.31 26.19 1.16
C LEU A 96 -2.21 25.86 -0.32
N ALA A 97 -1.35 24.90 -0.71
CA ALA A 97 -1.14 24.50 -2.10
C ALA A 97 -2.41 23.91 -2.72
N LEU A 98 -3.10 23.00 -2.02
CA LEU A 98 -4.32 22.38 -2.50
C LEU A 98 -5.48 23.39 -2.58
N THR A 99 -5.61 24.29 -1.58
CA THR A 99 -6.62 25.36 -1.61
C THR A 99 -6.36 26.34 -2.74
N ALA A 100 -5.12 26.78 -2.94
CA ALA A 100 -4.74 27.64 -4.06
C ALA A 100 -5.03 26.98 -5.41
N ALA A 101 -4.65 25.70 -5.58
CA ALA A 101 -4.95 24.94 -6.78
C ALA A 101 -6.46 24.83 -7.03
N MET A 102 -7.28 24.64 -5.98
CA MET A 102 -8.73 24.64 -6.10
C MET A 102 -9.28 25.99 -6.55
N LEU A 103 -8.81 27.09 -5.95
CA LEU A 103 -9.28 28.44 -6.28
C LEU A 103 -8.93 28.83 -7.71
N LEU A 104 -7.76 28.43 -8.20
CA LEU A 104 -7.29 28.69 -9.56
C LEU A 104 -7.87 27.72 -10.59
N SER A 105 -8.55 26.65 -10.16
CA SER A 105 -9.14 25.65 -11.06
C SER A 105 -10.39 26.19 -11.76
N PRO A 106 -10.63 25.84 -13.04
CA PRO A 106 -11.84 26.22 -13.76
C PRO A 106 -13.05 25.41 -13.31
N GLY A 107 -14.25 25.99 -13.44
CA GLY A 107 -15.53 25.31 -13.24
C GLY A 107 -16.30 25.75 -12.00
N PRO A 108 -17.51 25.19 -11.79
CA PRO A 108 -18.37 25.52 -10.65
C PRO A 108 -17.69 25.16 -9.31
N PHE A 109 -17.99 25.94 -8.28
CA PHE A 109 -17.38 25.77 -6.94
C PHE A 109 -17.60 24.37 -6.36
N GLU A 110 -18.81 23.82 -6.46
CA GLU A 110 -19.16 22.49 -5.96
C GLU A 110 -18.27 21.40 -6.57
N ARG A 111 -18.02 21.49 -7.87
CA ARG A 111 -17.15 20.55 -8.58
C ARG A 111 -15.71 20.71 -8.09
N ARG A 112 -15.20 21.95 -7.99
CA ARG A 112 -13.83 22.20 -7.50
C ARG A 112 -13.64 21.68 -6.09
N LEU A 113 -14.65 21.82 -5.23
CA LEU A 113 -14.62 21.30 -3.87
C LEU A 113 -14.57 19.76 -3.86
N LYS A 114 -15.36 19.10 -4.72
CA LYS A 114 -15.30 17.65 -4.88
C LYS A 114 -13.95 17.19 -5.39
N ASP A 115 -13.39 17.86 -6.38
CA ASP A 115 -12.08 17.58 -6.94
C ASP A 115 -10.97 17.74 -5.88
N LEU A 116 -11.06 18.80 -5.04
CA LEU A 116 -10.17 18.99 -3.89
C LEU A 116 -10.26 17.83 -2.90
N ALA A 117 -11.48 17.38 -2.56
CA ALA A 117 -11.66 16.27 -1.63
C ALA A 117 -11.02 14.95 -2.17
N ILE A 118 -11.18 14.67 -3.46
CA ILE A 118 -10.54 13.52 -4.12
C ILE A 118 -9.02 13.66 -4.08
N THR A 119 -8.50 14.86 -4.35
CA THR A 119 -7.05 15.12 -4.36
C THR A 119 -6.47 14.98 -2.95
N ALA A 120 -7.09 15.61 -1.95
CA ALA A 120 -6.67 15.52 -0.56
C ALA A 120 -6.73 14.07 -0.03
N PHE A 121 -7.78 13.33 -0.40
CA PHE A 121 -7.87 11.91 -0.10
C PHE A 121 -6.70 11.14 -0.71
N GLY A 122 -6.36 11.37 -1.98
CA GLY A 122 -5.22 10.71 -2.62
C GLY A 122 -3.88 11.02 -1.93
N VAL A 123 -3.66 12.27 -1.52
CA VAL A 123 -2.47 12.67 -0.73
C VAL A 123 -2.39 11.90 0.59
N LEU A 124 -3.51 11.79 1.31
CA LEU A 124 -3.56 11.07 2.58
C LEU A 124 -3.43 9.57 2.37
N TYR A 125 -4.18 9.00 1.43
CA TYR A 125 -4.26 7.56 1.21
C TYR A 125 -2.97 7.00 0.62
N VAL A 126 -2.41 7.63 -0.42
CA VAL A 126 -1.18 7.12 -1.04
C VAL A 126 0.05 7.83 -0.47
N GLY A 127 0.09 9.17 -0.50
CA GLY A 127 1.27 9.92 -0.10
C GLY A 127 1.64 9.70 1.37
N PHE A 128 0.69 9.99 2.28
CA PHE A 128 0.96 9.92 3.72
C PHE A 128 1.13 8.45 4.20
N MET A 129 0.25 7.53 3.79
CA MET A 129 0.36 6.13 4.20
C MET A 129 1.69 5.52 3.73
N LEU A 130 2.08 5.77 2.47
CA LEU A 130 3.33 5.26 1.92
C LEU A 130 4.57 5.89 2.57
N SER A 131 4.49 7.14 3.05
CA SER A 131 5.59 7.81 3.74
C SER A 131 5.99 7.11 5.05
N THR A 132 5.09 6.33 5.65
CA THR A 132 5.40 5.56 6.85
C THR A 132 6.41 4.43 6.57
N VAL A 133 6.52 3.93 5.33
CA VAL A 133 7.59 3.00 4.93
C VAL A 133 8.95 3.71 4.99
N VAL A 134 9.01 4.97 4.50
CA VAL A 134 10.24 5.79 4.58
C VAL A 134 10.59 6.06 6.05
N SER A 135 9.58 6.41 6.86
CA SER A 135 9.75 6.64 8.30
C SER A 135 10.21 5.37 9.02
N THR A 136 9.66 4.21 8.66
CA THR A 136 10.10 2.91 9.20
C THR A 136 11.55 2.61 8.82
N ARG A 137 11.94 2.93 7.57
CA ARG A 137 13.34 2.73 7.14
C ARG A 137 14.33 3.62 7.89
N ALA A 138 13.91 4.76 8.40
CA ALA A 138 14.72 5.68 9.19
C ALA A 138 14.88 5.25 10.67
N LEU A 139 14.12 4.25 11.15
CA LEU A 139 14.28 3.71 12.50
C LEU A 139 15.58 2.91 12.63
N PRO A 140 16.11 2.72 13.87
CA PRO A 140 17.18 1.75 14.13
C PRO A 140 16.79 0.37 13.62
N ALA A 141 17.63 -0.27 12.83
CA ALA A 141 17.34 -1.53 12.10
C ALA A 141 16.15 -1.43 11.11
N GLY A 142 15.87 -0.23 10.60
CA GLY A 142 14.71 0.04 9.75
C GLY A 142 14.65 -0.79 8.45
N GLU A 143 15.81 -1.22 7.90
CA GLU A 143 15.84 -2.14 6.77
C GLU A 143 15.18 -3.49 7.10
N TRP A 144 15.41 -4.01 8.29
CA TRP A 144 14.80 -5.25 8.73
C TRP A 144 13.31 -5.10 9.02
N PHE A 145 12.89 -3.94 9.53
CA PHE A 145 11.47 -3.62 9.75
C PHE A 145 10.69 -3.50 8.43
N VAL A 146 11.26 -2.87 7.41
CA VAL A 146 10.62 -2.80 6.08
C VAL A 146 10.51 -4.20 5.45
N LEU A 147 11.55 -5.03 5.59
CA LEU A 147 11.49 -6.43 5.14
C LEU A 147 10.47 -7.24 5.93
N PHE A 148 10.36 -7.02 7.24
CA PHE A 148 9.35 -7.65 8.10
C PHE A 148 7.94 -7.35 7.59
N ILE A 149 7.61 -6.06 7.36
CA ILE A 149 6.30 -5.66 6.82
C ILE A 149 6.00 -6.40 5.50
N ALA A 150 6.96 -6.39 4.56
CA ALA A 150 6.79 -7.04 3.27
C ALA A 150 6.55 -8.55 3.40
N ILE A 151 7.36 -9.24 4.20
CA ILE A 151 7.26 -10.69 4.39
C ILE A 151 5.93 -11.07 5.04
N ILE A 152 5.49 -10.33 6.09
CA ILE A 152 4.23 -10.62 6.77
C ILE A 152 3.03 -10.36 5.86
N THR A 153 3.05 -9.27 5.09
CA THR A 153 1.99 -8.96 4.12
C THR A 153 1.89 -10.05 3.05
N TRP A 154 3.01 -10.47 2.45
CA TRP A 154 3.02 -11.55 1.46
C TRP A 154 2.64 -12.91 2.04
N ALA A 155 3.03 -13.19 3.28
CA ALA A 155 2.62 -14.41 3.97
C ALA A 155 1.11 -14.42 4.20
N ALA A 156 0.52 -13.30 4.65
CA ALA A 156 -0.93 -13.14 4.81
C ALA A 156 -1.68 -13.40 3.51
N ASP A 157 -1.26 -12.78 2.40
CA ASP A 157 -1.88 -12.95 1.08
C ASP A 157 -1.76 -14.39 0.58
N THR A 158 -0.59 -14.98 0.75
CA THR A 158 -0.31 -16.37 0.35
C THR A 158 -1.18 -17.34 1.14
N GLY A 159 -1.22 -17.21 2.46
CA GLY A 159 -2.04 -18.03 3.35
C GLY A 159 -3.53 -17.89 3.04
N ALA A 160 -3.98 -16.65 2.82
CA ALA A 160 -5.37 -16.36 2.46
C ALA A 160 -5.76 -16.99 1.11
N TYR A 161 -4.86 -16.93 0.12
CA TYR A 161 -5.09 -17.53 -1.18
C TYR A 161 -5.21 -19.06 -1.11
N TYR A 162 -4.26 -19.72 -0.45
CA TYR A 162 -4.27 -21.20 -0.38
C TYR A 162 -5.42 -21.72 0.49
N ALA A 163 -5.62 -21.16 1.69
CA ALA A 163 -6.71 -21.60 2.56
C ALA A 163 -8.09 -21.31 1.95
N GLY A 164 -8.25 -20.12 1.34
CA GLY A 164 -9.47 -19.75 0.65
C GLY A 164 -9.79 -20.62 -0.56
N THR A 165 -8.74 -21.08 -1.29
CA THR A 165 -8.93 -21.95 -2.44
C THR A 165 -9.24 -23.39 -2.04
N LEU A 166 -8.60 -23.90 -0.97
CA LEU A 166 -8.73 -25.29 -0.54
C LEU A 166 -9.97 -25.52 0.35
N TRP A 167 -10.26 -24.58 1.24
CA TRP A 167 -11.29 -24.75 2.29
C TRP A 167 -12.37 -23.66 2.31
N GLY A 168 -12.26 -22.64 1.44
CA GLY A 168 -13.18 -21.49 1.42
C GLY A 168 -14.64 -21.91 1.14
N LYS A 169 -15.53 -21.60 2.09
CA LYS A 169 -16.96 -21.86 2.01
C LYS A 169 -17.78 -20.60 2.25
N HIS A 170 -17.30 -19.73 3.15
CA HIS A 170 -18.03 -18.53 3.57
C HIS A 170 -17.39 -17.29 2.98
N LEU A 171 -18.14 -16.59 2.13
CA LEU A 171 -17.66 -15.34 1.50
C LEU A 171 -17.58 -14.23 2.55
N LEU A 172 -16.45 -13.48 2.52
CA LEU A 172 -16.20 -12.39 3.46
C LEU A 172 -16.93 -11.09 3.05
N ALA A 173 -16.79 -10.68 1.81
CA ALA A 173 -17.32 -9.42 1.30
C ALA A 173 -17.82 -9.57 -0.15
N PRO A 174 -18.98 -10.25 -0.38
CA PRO A 174 -19.44 -10.61 -1.73
C PRO A 174 -19.62 -9.42 -2.69
N SER A 175 -20.07 -8.28 -2.17
CA SER A 175 -20.32 -7.07 -2.96
C SER A 175 -19.04 -6.33 -3.39
N VAL A 176 -17.94 -6.51 -2.68
CA VAL A 176 -16.66 -5.80 -2.90
C VAL A 176 -15.64 -6.74 -3.54
N SER A 177 -15.42 -7.89 -2.92
CA SER A 177 -14.45 -8.90 -3.35
C SER A 177 -15.07 -10.30 -3.27
N PRO A 178 -15.73 -10.79 -4.34
CA PRO A 178 -16.51 -12.03 -4.32
C PRO A 178 -15.68 -13.31 -4.21
N LYS A 179 -14.34 -13.22 -4.13
CA LYS A 179 -13.43 -14.37 -4.00
C LYS A 179 -12.81 -14.51 -2.62
N LYS A 180 -12.96 -13.49 -1.75
CA LYS A 180 -12.42 -13.54 -0.39
C LYS A 180 -13.33 -14.34 0.52
N THR A 181 -12.74 -15.24 1.33
CA THR A 181 -13.44 -16.13 2.25
C THR A 181 -12.93 -15.96 3.69
N ILE A 182 -13.79 -16.29 4.66
CA ILE A 182 -13.44 -16.24 6.09
C ILE A 182 -12.34 -17.25 6.40
N GLU A 183 -12.40 -18.44 5.81
CA GLU A 183 -11.37 -19.48 5.95
C GLU A 183 -10.02 -19.01 5.37
N GLY A 184 -10.09 -18.25 4.26
CA GLY A 184 -8.90 -17.60 3.71
C GLY A 184 -8.26 -16.64 4.70
N VAL A 185 -9.07 -15.78 5.38
CA VAL A 185 -8.54 -14.87 6.41
C VAL A 185 -7.86 -15.65 7.54
N GLY A 186 -8.46 -16.76 8.00
CA GLY A 186 -7.84 -17.65 9.00
C GLY A 186 -6.49 -18.21 8.56
N GLY A 187 -6.39 -18.67 7.30
CA GLY A 187 -5.14 -19.17 6.72
C GLY A 187 -4.08 -18.06 6.55
N GLY A 188 -4.51 -16.87 6.13
CA GLY A 188 -3.64 -15.69 6.06
C GLY A 188 -3.07 -15.32 7.43
N LEU A 189 -3.92 -15.27 8.45
CA LEU A 189 -3.53 -15.00 9.81
C LEU A 189 -2.52 -16.03 10.35
N ALA A 190 -2.79 -17.31 10.16
CA ALA A 190 -1.90 -18.38 10.63
C ALA A 190 -0.51 -18.27 10.00
N LEU A 191 -0.45 -18.07 8.67
CA LEU A 191 0.83 -17.96 7.97
C LEU A 191 1.57 -16.67 8.30
N ALA A 192 0.87 -15.54 8.44
CA ALA A 192 1.45 -14.25 8.84
C ALA A 192 2.05 -14.29 10.25
N VAL A 193 1.31 -14.86 11.22
CA VAL A 193 1.81 -15.02 12.59
C VAL A 193 3.03 -15.96 12.61
N GLY A 194 2.98 -17.08 11.89
CA GLY A 194 4.12 -17.98 11.76
C GLY A 194 5.35 -17.30 11.17
N ALA A 195 5.16 -16.51 10.10
CA ALA A 195 6.23 -15.73 9.48
C ALA A 195 6.78 -14.64 10.42
N ALA A 196 5.92 -13.97 11.20
CA ALA A 196 6.34 -12.98 12.17
C ALA A 196 7.20 -13.58 13.30
N LEU A 197 6.78 -14.73 13.84
CA LEU A 197 7.55 -15.47 14.85
C LEU A 197 8.92 -15.89 14.30
N LEU A 198 8.98 -16.42 13.09
CA LEU A 198 10.24 -16.79 12.44
C LEU A 198 11.13 -15.57 12.18
N ALA A 199 10.57 -14.44 11.73
CA ALA A 199 11.31 -13.21 11.48
C ALA A 199 11.92 -12.66 12.78
N CYS A 200 11.16 -12.64 13.88
CA CYS A 200 11.67 -12.20 15.18
C CYS A 200 12.78 -13.13 15.71
N ALA A 201 12.65 -14.44 15.53
CA ALA A 201 13.67 -15.41 15.94
C ALA A 201 14.95 -15.32 15.09
N TRP A 202 14.87 -14.84 13.87
CA TRP A 202 15.98 -14.89 12.91
C TRP A 202 16.67 -13.53 12.70
N PHE A 203 15.92 -12.48 12.24
CA PHE A 203 16.54 -11.23 11.78
C PHE A 203 15.94 -9.95 12.38
N VAL A 204 14.90 -10.04 13.24
CA VAL A 204 14.30 -8.88 13.93
C VAL A 204 14.31 -9.09 15.46
N PRO A 205 15.49 -9.27 16.10
CA PRO A 205 15.58 -9.54 17.53
C PRO A 205 15.14 -8.35 18.42
N GLN A 206 14.88 -7.18 17.83
CA GLN A 206 14.36 -5.99 18.51
C GLN A 206 12.89 -6.15 18.93
N LEU A 207 12.16 -7.05 18.28
CA LEU A 207 10.78 -7.38 18.61
C LEU A 207 10.73 -8.68 19.40
N SER A 208 9.89 -8.71 20.43
CA SER A 208 9.63 -9.91 21.21
C SER A 208 8.69 -10.87 20.47
N LEU A 209 8.62 -12.13 20.93
CA LEU A 209 7.65 -13.09 20.40
C LEU A 209 6.20 -12.62 20.60
N PHE A 210 5.95 -11.85 21.66
CA PHE A 210 4.63 -11.24 21.90
C PHE A 210 4.32 -10.17 20.86
N ASP A 211 5.30 -9.32 20.50
CA ASP A 211 5.15 -8.36 19.39
C ASP A 211 4.89 -9.08 18.06
N ALA A 212 5.56 -10.21 17.81
CA ALA A 212 5.35 -10.99 16.61
C ALA A 212 3.90 -11.49 16.49
N LEU A 213 3.31 -11.97 17.58
CA LEU A 213 1.90 -12.38 17.62
C LEU A 213 0.97 -11.21 17.33
N ILE A 214 1.15 -10.09 18.01
CA ILE A 214 0.33 -8.89 17.83
C ILE A 214 0.47 -8.33 16.41
N LEU A 215 1.71 -8.18 15.93
CA LEU A 215 1.96 -7.64 14.59
C LEU A 215 1.48 -8.58 13.49
N GLY A 216 1.64 -9.89 13.64
CA GLY A 216 1.07 -10.87 12.72
C GLY A 216 -0.44 -10.70 12.57
N LEU A 217 -1.16 -10.51 13.70
CA LEU A 217 -2.59 -10.23 13.71
C LEU A 217 -2.92 -8.86 13.09
N LEU A 218 -2.31 -7.79 13.60
CA LEU A 218 -2.62 -6.42 13.19
C LEU A 218 -2.32 -6.18 11.70
N LEU A 219 -1.16 -6.66 11.20
CA LEU A 219 -0.79 -6.47 9.81
C LEU A 219 -1.68 -7.29 8.86
N THR A 220 -2.12 -8.50 9.26
CA THR A 220 -3.08 -9.28 8.48
C THR A 220 -4.41 -8.54 8.34
N VAL A 221 -4.94 -8.02 9.45
CA VAL A 221 -6.20 -7.25 9.45
C VAL A 221 -6.04 -5.95 8.65
N ALA A 222 -4.95 -5.23 8.86
CA ALA A 222 -4.67 -3.99 8.13
C ALA A 222 -4.54 -4.22 6.62
N GLY A 223 -3.77 -5.23 6.19
CA GLY A 223 -3.63 -5.58 4.78
C GLY A 223 -4.95 -5.99 4.13
N LEU A 224 -5.75 -6.80 4.84
CA LEU A 224 -7.10 -7.17 4.39
C LEU A 224 -7.99 -5.94 4.21
N LEU A 225 -7.97 -5.00 5.16
CA LEU A 225 -8.73 -3.75 5.06
C LEU A 225 -8.26 -2.90 3.88
N GLY A 226 -6.95 -2.83 3.62
CA GLY A 226 -6.38 -2.09 2.48
C GLY A 226 -6.87 -2.62 1.14
N ASP A 227 -6.75 -3.94 0.91
CA ASP A 227 -7.24 -4.57 -0.32
C ASP A 227 -8.78 -4.46 -0.47
N LEU A 228 -9.55 -4.63 0.61
CA LEU A 228 -11.00 -4.42 0.56
C LEU A 228 -11.35 -2.97 0.24
N TRP A 229 -10.64 -2.02 0.82
CA TRP A 229 -10.84 -0.59 0.56
C TRP A 229 -10.58 -0.22 -0.89
N GLU A 230 -9.44 -0.64 -1.43
CA GLU A 230 -9.09 -0.43 -2.84
C GLU A 230 -10.10 -1.11 -3.78
N SER A 231 -10.48 -2.34 -3.46
CA SER A 231 -11.53 -3.06 -4.19
C SER A 231 -12.87 -2.31 -4.18
N ALA A 232 -13.27 -1.71 -3.05
CA ALA A 232 -14.48 -0.91 -2.95
C ALA A 232 -14.44 0.34 -3.84
N ILE A 233 -13.30 1.05 -3.86
CA ILE A 233 -13.08 2.21 -4.76
C ILE A 233 -13.25 1.78 -6.23
N LYS A 234 -12.62 0.69 -6.64
CA LYS A 234 -12.72 0.16 -8.02
C LYS A 234 -14.16 -0.20 -8.40
N ARG A 235 -14.90 -0.88 -7.52
CA ARG A 235 -16.31 -1.23 -7.77
C ARG A 235 -17.20 0.00 -7.87
N ARG A 236 -16.95 1.03 -7.04
CA ARG A 236 -17.73 2.28 -7.08
C ARG A 236 -17.64 2.97 -8.43
N VAL A 237 -16.50 2.89 -9.12
CA VAL A 237 -16.28 3.48 -10.45
C VAL A 237 -16.47 2.50 -11.60
N GLY A 238 -16.88 1.26 -11.34
CA GLY A 238 -17.21 0.26 -12.35
C GLY A 238 -16.00 -0.41 -13.02
N VAL A 239 -14.80 -0.32 -12.41
CA VAL A 239 -13.59 -0.96 -12.92
C VAL A 239 -13.18 -2.14 -12.05
N LYS A 240 -12.33 -3.01 -12.60
CA LYS A 240 -11.77 -4.16 -11.87
C LYS A 240 -10.33 -3.93 -11.45
N ASP A 241 -9.52 -3.37 -12.32
CA ASP A 241 -8.10 -3.11 -12.10
C ASP A 241 -7.86 -1.59 -12.12
N SER A 242 -6.96 -1.07 -11.30
CA SER A 242 -6.67 0.37 -11.20
C SER A 242 -5.94 0.90 -12.44
N GLY A 243 -5.18 0.03 -13.11
CA GLY A 243 -4.39 0.34 -14.28
C GLY A 243 -3.84 -0.91 -14.97
N SER A 244 -2.98 -0.68 -15.97
CA SER A 244 -2.30 -1.74 -16.73
C SER A 244 -0.80 -1.46 -16.90
N ILE A 245 -0.22 -0.65 -15.99
CA ILE A 245 1.17 -0.18 -16.11
C ILE A 245 2.17 -1.33 -15.95
N LEU A 246 1.84 -2.31 -15.09
CA LEU A 246 2.68 -3.48 -14.88
C LEU A 246 2.19 -4.65 -15.75
N PRO A 247 2.94 -5.05 -16.80
CA PRO A 247 2.54 -6.14 -17.68
C PRO A 247 2.26 -7.44 -16.90
N GLY A 248 1.03 -7.94 -16.99
CA GLY A 248 0.61 -9.17 -16.28
C GLY A 248 0.28 -9.00 -14.79
N HIS A 249 0.49 -7.80 -14.19
CA HIS A 249 0.31 -7.56 -12.76
C HIS A 249 -0.74 -6.49 -12.41
N GLY A 250 -1.43 -5.88 -13.40
CA GLY A 250 -2.42 -4.84 -13.15
C GLY A 250 -1.81 -3.46 -12.91
N GLY A 251 -2.45 -2.65 -12.07
CA GLY A 251 -1.97 -1.33 -11.70
C GLY A 251 -0.96 -1.34 -10.55
N MET A 252 -0.28 -0.18 -10.37
CA MET A 252 0.61 0.05 -9.23
C MET A 252 -0.18 0.16 -7.93
N LEU A 253 -1.36 0.78 -7.95
CA LEU A 253 -2.23 0.88 -6.78
C LEU A 253 -2.65 -0.51 -6.29
N ASP A 254 -2.99 -1.44 -7.24
CA ASP A 254 -3.31 -2.84 -6.93
C ASP A 254 -2.14 -3.61 -6.26
N ARG A 255 -0.92 -3.08 -6.28
CA ARG A 255 0.27 -3.67 -5.65
C ARG A 255 0.63 -3.06 -4.32
N LEU A 256 0.14 -1.87 -4.06
CA LEU A 256 0.42 -1.13 -2.83
C LEU A 256 -0.75 -1.15 -1.83
N ASP A 257 -1.93 -1.63 -2.24
CA ASP A 257 -3.17 -1.60 -1.47
C ASP A 257 -3.02 -2.09 -0.03
N SER A 258 -2.49 -3.31 0.16
CA SER A 258 -2.22 -3.88 1.48
C SER A 258 -1.08 -3.13 2.20
N LEU A 259 -0.02 -2.73 1.48
CA LEU A 259 1.12 -2.02 2.05
C LEU A 259 0.71 -0.65 2.63
N LEU A 260 -0.20 0.05 1.97
CA LEU A 260 -0.70 1.35 2.42
C LEU A 260 -1.32 1.30 3.83
N PHE A 261 -1.86 0.15 4.25
CA PHE A 261 -2.41 -0.03 5.59
C PHE A 261 -1.45 -0.73 6.56
N THR A 262 -0.68 -1.70 6.08
CA THR A 262 0.25 -2.44 6.94
C THR A 262 1.43 -1.58 7.40
N ALA A 263 1.96 -0.71 6.53
CA ALA A 263 3.10 0.13 6.88
C ALA A 263 2.81 1.14 8.00
N PRO A 264 1.74 1.95 7.97
CA PRO A 264 1.41 2.83 9.10
C PRO A 264 1.07 2.05 10.37
N THR A 265 0.37 0.91 10.25
CA THR A 265 0.06 0.06 11.41
C THR A 265 1.33 -0.41 12.10
N PHE A 266 2.31 -0.88 11.36
CA PHE A 266 3.61 -1.28 11.89
C PHE A 266 4.36 -0.10 12.48
N TYR A 267 4.51 1.00 11.73
CA TYR A 267 5.25 2.18 12.15
C TYR A 267 4.75 2.74 13.47
N TYR A 268 3.44 2.92 13.60
CA TYR A 268 2.85 3.44 14.82
C TYR A 268 2.93 2.45 15.98
N TYR A 269 2.81 1.15 15.73
CA TYR A 269 3.04 0.15 16.77
C TYR A 269 4.46 0.24 17.35
N VAL A 270 5.49 0.20 16.51
CA VAL A 270 6.86 0.22 16.99
C VAL A 270 7.25 1.56 17.63
N THR A 271 6.68 2.66 17.16
CA THR A 271 6.95 4.00 17.70
C THR A 271 6.26 4.22 19.05
N TYR A 272 4.96 3.92 19.16
CA TYR A 272 4.20 4.26 20.37
C TYR A 272 4.17 3.12 21.41
N VAL A 273 4.21 1.86 20.98
CA VAL A 273 4.17 0.72 21.92
C VAL A 273 5.58 0.30 22.33
N ARG A 274 6.53 0.32 21.37
CA ARG A 274 7.92 -0.08 21.65
C ARG A 274 8.85 1.11 21.91
N GLY A 275 8.39 2.34 21.75
CA GLY A 275 9.15 3.57 22.00
C GLY A 275 10.33 3.78 21.04
N LEU A 276 10.32 3.13 19.87
CA LEU A 276 11.38 3.30 18.88
C LEU A 276 11.18 4.62 18.12
N SER A 277 12.22 5.45 18.11
CA SER A 277 12.24 6.72 17.38
C SER A 277 13.42 6.76 16.40
N PRO A 278 13.32 7.53 15.30
CA PRO A 278 14.47 7.81 14.47
C PRO A 278 15.59 8.45 15.30
N PRO A 279 16.88 8.18 15.00
CA PRO A 279 17.98 8.89 15.63
C PRO A 279 17.85 10.40 15.35
N LEU A 280 18.17 11.21 16.37
CA LEU A 280 18.16 12.68 16.28
C LEU A 280 19.14 13.18 15.25
#